data_d230cc7c98bc4b75334797975efb748d
#
_entry.id   d230cc7c98bc4b75334797975efb748d
#
_cell.length_a   1.000
_cell.length_b   1.000
_cell.length_c   1.000
_cell.angle_alpha   90.00
_cell.angle_beta   90.00
_cell.angle_gamma   90.00
#
_symmetry.space_group_name_H-M   'P 1'
#
loop_
_entity.id
_entity.type
_entity.pdbx_description
1 polymer ?
#
loop_
_entity_poly.entity_id
_entity_poly.type
_entity_poly.pdbx_seq_one_letter_code
_entity_poly.pdbx_strand_id
1 'polypeptide(L)'
;ACCFARHHGVTGRSYNISSEQVAWARRRAREEGLEDRVEYVEDDYRNITGRYDAFVSVGMLEHVGVRNYRALGAAIDRSLKDGGRGLVHAIGQNVPRPPNAWIEENIFPGAYPPTLREMMGVFEPFGFSVADVENLRPHYARTLRHWRERFEAHRDAVIERFDERFARA
;
A
#
# COMPACT_ATOMS: atom_id res chain seq x y z
N ALA A 1 2.38 10.08 -3.68
CA ALA A 1 2.46 11.45 -3.17
C ALA A 1 2.64 12.46 -4.31
N CYS A 2 3.66 12.34 -5.19
CA CYS A 2 3.91 13.31 -6.30
C CYS A 2 2.67 13.58 -7.18
N CYS A 3 1.90 12.56 -7.53
CA CYS A 3 0.68 12.72 -8.31
C CYS A 3 -0.32 13.68 -7.63
N PHE A 4 -0.55 13.52 -6.34
CA PHE A 4 -1.43 14.42 -5.58
C PHE A 4 -0.88 15.85 -5.52
N ALA A 5 0.41 15.99 -5.27
CA ALA A 5 1.04 17.31 -5.22
C ALA A 5 0.96 18.03 -6.58
N ARG A 6 1.17 17.31 -7.68
CA ARG A 6 1.15 17.86 -9.04
C ARG A 6 -0.25 18.26 -9.48
N HIS A 7 -1.24 17.40 -9.30
CA HIS A 7 -2.57 17.59 -9.87
C HIS A 7 -3.55 18.29 -8.93
N HIS A 8 -3.31 18.26 -7.62
CA HIS A 8 -4.22 18.81 -6.62
C HIS A 8 -3.58 19.86 -5.71
N GLY A 9 -2.31 20.20 -5.94
CA GLY A 9 -1.64 21.27 -5.20
C GLY A 9 -1.41 20.99 -3.72
N VAL A 10 -1.59 19.74 -3.26
CA VAL A 10 -1.41 19.37 -1.86
C VAL A 10 0.06 19.25 -1.48
N THR A 11 0.36 19.42 -0.21
CA THR A 11 1.63 19.01 0.40
C THR A 11 1.43 17.69 1.15
N GLY A 12 2.47 16.87 1.23
CA GLY A 12 2.34 15.58 1.87
C GLY A 12 3.63 15.03 2.44
N ARG A 13 3.48 14.20 3.47
CA ARG A 13 4.58 13.43 4.05
C ARG A 13 4.27 11.94 3.87
N SER A 14 5.21 11.19 3.31
CA SER A 14 5.07 9.76 3.04
C SER A 14 6.07 8.96 3.84
N TYR A 15 5.60 8.00 4.59
CA TYR A 15 6.43 7.11 5.42
C TYR A 15 6.63 5.76 4.72
N ASN A 16 7.83 5.26 4.71
CA ASN A 16 8.17 3.93 4.20
C ASN A 16 9.43 3.42 4.89
N ILE A 17 9.48 2.13 5.20
CA ILE A 17 10.62 1.49 5.85
C ILE A 17 11.70 1.01 4.87
N SER A 18 11.43 1.05 3.57
CA SER A 18 12.40 0.63 2.54
C SER A 18 13.26 1.82 2.13
N SER A 19 14.55 1.80 2.52
CA SER A 19 15.53 2.81 2.15
C SER A 19 15.64 3.02 0.63
N GLU A 20 15.61 1.93 -0.14
CA GLU A 20 15.69 1.98 -1.60
C GLU A 20 14.47 2.66 -2.22
N GLN A 21 13.26 2.34 -1.75
CA GLN A 21 12.04 2.98 -2.21
C GLN A 21 12.01 4.47 -1.83
N VAL A 22 12.44 4.81 -0.63
CA VAL A 22 12.54 6.21 -0.18
C VAL A 22 13.56 6.98 -1.01
N ALA A 23 14.75 6.42 -1.25
CA ALA A 23 15.77 7.03 -2.08
C ALA A 23 15.28 7.28 -3.52
N TRP A 24 14.62 6.29 -4.12
CA TRP A 24 14.01 6.42 -5.44
C TRP A 24 12.91 7.49 -5.46
N ALA A 25 12.04 7.50 -4.48
CA ALA A 25 10.93 8.45 -4.38
C ALA A 25 11.42 9.90 -4.19
N ARG A 26 12.47 10.11 -3.38
CA ARG A 26 13.13 11.41 -3.21
C ARG A 26 13.77 11.90 -4.51
N ARG A 27 14.47 11.00 -5.23
CA ARG A 27 15.04 11.34 -6.54
C ARG A 27 13.95 11.77 -7.51
N ARG A 28 12.88 10.99 -7.62
CA ARG A 28 11.76 11.31 -8.49
C ARG A 28 11.07 12.63 -8.12
N ALA A 29 10.90 12.94 -6.84
CA ALA A 29 10.35 14.22 -6.40
C ALA A 29 11.19 15.40 -6.87
N ARG A 30 12.53 15.29 -6.79
CA ARG A 30 13.46 16.32 -7.31
C ARG A 30 13.37 16.46 -8.83
N GLU A 31 13.40 15.34 -9.57
CA GLU A 31 13.28 15.34 -11.04
C GLU A 31 11.96 15.98 -11.51
N GLU A 32 10.92 15.90 -10.70
CA GLU A 32 9.59 16.47 -10.96
C GLU A 32 9.41 17.90 -10.38
N GLY A 33 10.41 18.44 -9.67
CA GLY A 33 10.35 19.76 -9.00
C GLY A 33 9.29 19.81 -7.88
N LEU A 34 9.12 18.71 -7.16
CA LEU A 34 8.12 18.56 -6.11
C LEU A 34 8.71 18.30 -4.71
N GLU A 35 10.02 18.42 -4.53
CA GLU A 35 10.72 18.19 -3.27
C GLU A 35 10.25 19.11 -2.14
N ASP A 36 9.85 20.34 -2.45
CA ASP A 36 9.31 21.29 -1.47
C ASP A 36 7.87 20.99 -1.07
N ARG A 37 7.19 20.09 -1.78
CA ARG A 37 5.79 19.72 -1.54
C ARG A 37 5.62 18.33 -0.96
N VAL A 38 6.56 17.42 -1.24
CA VAL A 38 6.46 16.02 -0.83
C VAL A 38 7.70 15.60 -0.08
N GLU A 39 7.54 15.35 1.20
CA GLU A 39 8.59 14.78 2.04
C GLU A 39 8.44 13.24 2.09
N TYR A 40 9.55 12.53 1.87
CA TYR A 40 9.64 11.08 2.05
C TYR A 40 10.48 10.76 3.28
N VAL A 41 9.87 10.15 4.28
CA VAL A 41 10.49 9.79 5.56
C VAL A 41 10.75 8.29 5.56
N GLU A 42 12.02 7.92 5.80
CA GLU A 42 12.40 6.54 6.04
C GLU A 42 12.15 6.21 7.51
N ASP A 43 10.94 5.75 7.81
CA ASP A 43 10.54 5.42 9.18
C ASP A 43 9.29 4.54 9.17
N ASP A 44 8.99 3.97 10.33
CA ASP A 44 7.79 3.19 10.59
C ASP A 44 6.54 4.09 10.73
N TYR A 45 5.40 3.62 10.22
CA TYR A 45 4.11 4.34 10.32
C TYR A 45 3.72 4.67 11.77
N ARG A 46 4.20 3.90 12.75
CA ARG A 46 3.96 4.12 14.18
C ARG A 46 4.59 5.43 14.68
N ASN A 47 5.58 5.93 13.98
CA ASN A 47 6.30 7.16 14.30
C ASN A 47 5.77 8.39 13.55
N ILE A 48 4.63 8.28 12.86
CA ILE A 48 4.00 9.43 12.19
C ILE A 48 3.79 10.56 13.19
N THR A 49 4.29 11.74 12.83
CA THR A 49 4.14 12.99 13.59
C THR A 49 3.41 14.04 12.77
N GLY A 50 2.82 15.03 13.44
CA GLY A 50 2.03 16.08 12.80
C GLY A 50 0.55 15.76 12.70
N ARG A 51 -0.23 16.75 12.23
CA ARG A 51 -1.67 16.65 12.02
C ARG A 51 -1.99 16.98 10.56
N TYR A 52 -2.75 16.13 9.90
CA TYR A 52 -3.01 16.17 8.47
C TYR A 52 -4.51 16.21 8.19
N ASP A 53 -4.89 16.78 7.06
CA ASP A 53 -6.28 16.82 6.61
C ASP A 53 -6.72 15.47 6.02
N ALA A 54 -5.76 14.68 5.53
CA ALA A 54 -6.03 13.37 4.94
C ALA A 54 -4.93 12.35 5.25
N PHE A 55 -5.35 11.09 5.36
CA PHE A 55 -4.48 9.91 5.46
C PHE A 55 -4.73 8.97 4.28
N VAL A 56 -3.67 8.47 3.66
CA VAL A 56 -3.77 7.51 2.56
C VAL A 56 -2.79 6.36 2.77
N SER A 57 -3.30 5.14 2.75
CA SER A 57 -2.51 3.91 2.81
C SER A 57 -2.91 2.98 1.66
N VAL A 58 -1.93 2.53 0.88
CA VAL A 58 -2.14 1.65 -0.28
C VAL A 58 -1.18 0.47 -0.21
N GLY A 59 -1.72 -0.75 -0.16
CA GLY A 59 -0.94 -2.00 -0.16
C GLY A 59 -0.02 -2.18 1.05
N MET A 60 -0.36 -1.57 2.19
CA MET A 60 0.43 -1.69 3.42
C MET A 60 -0.24 -2.64 4.42
N LEU A 61 -1.57 -2.66 4.47
CA LEU A 61 -2.33 -3.33 5.53
C LEU A 61 -2.05 -4.84 5.58
N GLU A 62 -1.77 -5.43 4.43
CA GLU A 62 -1.39 -6.84 4.29
C GLU A 62 -0.10 -7.19 5.03
N HIS A 63 0.79 -6.22 5.19
CA HIS A 63 2.10 -6.38 5.86
C HIS A 63 2.08 -5.91 7.31
N VAL A 64 1.08 -5.14 7.72
CA VAL A 64 0.91 -4.69 9.11
C VAL A 64 0.55 -5.85 10.03
N GLY A 65 -0.29 -6.77 9.54
CA GLY A 65 -0.82 -7.90 10.30
C GLY A 65 -1.92 -7.51 11.28
N VAL A 66 -2.94 -8.35 11.40
CA VAL A 66 -4.18 -8.09 12.19
C VAL A 66 -3.90 -7.68 13.64
N ARG A 67 -2.87 -8.25 14.25
CA ARG A 67 -2.47 -7.93 15.65
C ARG A 67 -2.05 -6.47 15.84
N ASN A 68 -1.60 -5.81 14.78
CA ASN A 68 -1.11 -4.43 14.79
C ASN A 68 -2.14 -3.42 14.29
N TYR A 69 -3.35 -3.84 13.90
CA TYR A 69 -4.37 -2.94 13.35
C TYR A 69 -4.79 -1.86 14.35
N ARG A 70 -4.83 -2.19 15.62
CA ARG A 70 -5.08 -1.18 16.68
C ARG A 70 -3.97 -0.14 16.76
N ALA A 71 -2.71 -0.54 16.60
CA ALA A 71 -1.58 0.41 16.56
C ALA A 71 -1.63 1.31 15.32
N LEU A 72 -2.03 0.76 14.17
CA LEU A 72 -2.25 1.55 12.96
C LEU A 72 -3.41 2.53 13.13
N GLY A 73 -4.54 2.09 13.67
CA GLY A 73 -5.68 2.96 13.97
C GLY A 73 -5.30 4.12 14.91
N ALA A 74 -4.52 3.84 15.96
CA ALA A 74 -4.00 4.88 16.84
C ALA A 74 -3.06 5.86 16.13
N ALA A 75 -2.26 5.39 15.18
CA ALA A 75 -1.39 6.25 14.39
C ALA A 75 -2.21 7.17 13.45
N ILE A 76 -3.27 6.64 12.85
CA ILE A 76 -4.19 7.41 12.01
C ILE A 76 -4.92 8.46 12.86
N ASP A 77 -5.50 8.05 13.98
CA ASP A 77 -6.28 8.92 14.88
C ASP A 77 -5.46 10.14 15.34
N ARG A 78 -4.28 9.92 15.90
CA ARG A 78 -3.43 11.02 16.35
C ARG A 78 -2.90 11.92 15.23
N SER A 79 -2.84 11.41 13.99
CA SER A 79 -2.30 12.16 12.84
C SER A 79 -3.37 12.86 12.01
N LEU A 80 -4.63 12.52 12.14
CA LEU A 80 -5.72 13.22 11.47
C LEU A 80 -6.21 14.41 12.30
N LYS A 81 -6.51 15.51 11.61
CA LYS A 81 -7.26 16.64 12.18
C LYS A 81 -8.73 16.27 12.35
N ASP A 82 -9.45 17.05 13.15
CA ASP A 82 -10.90 16.91 13.29
C ASP A 82 -11.58 17.12 11.92
N GLY A 83 -12.48 16.22 11.55
CA GLY A 83 -13.08 16.20 10.22
C GLY A 83 -12.18 15.71 9.10
N GLY A 84 -10.95 15.27 9.42
CA GLY A 84 -10.02 14.67 8.46
C GLY A 84 -10.56 13.38 7.84
N ARG A 85 -10.08 13.04 6.65
CA ARG A 85 -10.54 11.87 5.88
C ARG A 85 -9.40 10.89 5.65
N GLY A 86 -9.72 9.60 5.59
CA GLY A 86 -8.75 8.55 5.31
C GLY A 86 -9.17 7.65 4.17
N LEU A 87 -8.19 7.11 3.44
CA LEU A 87 -8.36 6.02 2.50
C LEU A 87 -7.39 4.92 2.85
N VAL A 88 -7.90 3.71 3.02
CA VAL A 88 -7.09 2.50 3.15
C VAL A 88 -7.46 1.56 2.02
N HIS A 89 -6.48 1.25 1.17
CA HIS A 89 -6.61 0.28 0.10
C HIS A 89 -5.71 -0.92 0.41
N ALA A 90 -6.27 -2.11 0.36
CA ALA A 90 -5.55 -3.36 0.61
C ALA A 90 -6.08 -4.50 -0.25
N ILE A 91 -5.25 -5.51 -0.48
CA ILE A 91 -5.72 -6.80 -0.97
C ILE A 91 -6.45 -7.48 0.18
N GLY A 92 -7.71 -7.86 -0.04
CA GLY A 92 -8.54 -8.51 0.96
C GLY A 92 -8.99 -9.90 0.53
N GLN A 93 -9.53 -10.64 1.51
CA GLN A 93 -10.16 -11.95 1.29
C GLN A 93 -11.54 -12.01 1.93
N ASN A 94 -12.40 -12.92 1.43
CA ASN A 94 -13.76 -13.04 1.93
C ASN A 94 -13.87 -13.84 3.23
N VAL A 95 -12.93 -14.76 3.46
CA VAL A 95 -12.89 -15.67 4.62
C VAL A 95 -11.46 -15.70 5.16
N PRO A 96 -11.26 -15.66 6.46
CA PRO A 96 -9.91 -15.79 7.05
C PRO A 96 -9.29 -17.13 6.66
N ARG A 97 -8.14 -17.09 6.03
CA ARG A 97 -7.35 -18.27 5.67
C ARG A 97 -5.88 -17.90 5.55
N PRO A 98 -4.97 -18.84 5.79
CA PRO A 98 -3.56 -18.63 5.51
C PRO A 98 -3.34 -18.24 4.04
N PRO A 99 -2.32 -17.45 3.72
CA PRO A 99 -1.93 -17.20 2.35
C PRO A 99 -1.55 -18.52 1.64
N ASN A 100 -1.56 -18.49 0.32
CA ASN A 100 -1.03 -19.60 -0.46
C ASN A 100 0.47 -19.74 -0.19
N ALA A 101 0.94 -20.95 0.13
CA ALA A 101 2.33 -21.20 0.52
C ALA A 101 3.34 -20.71 -0.54
N TRP A 102 3.02 -20.88 -1.82
CA TRP A 102 3.88 -20.41 -2.91
C TRP A 102 3.98 -18.87 -2.95
N ILE A 103 2.85 -18.16 -2.75
CA ILE A 103 2.82 -16.69 -2.69
C ILE A 103 3.58 -16.20 -1.46
N GLU A 104 3.41 -16.87 -0.33
CA GLU A 104 4.11 -16.52 0.91
C GLU A 104 5.62 -16.71 0.77
N GLU A 105 6.06 -17.78 0.14
CA GLU A 105 7.48 -18.09 -0.04
C GLU A 105 8.15 -17.20 -1.09
N ASN A 106 7.48 -16.89 -2.21
CA ASN A 106 8.12 -16.35 -3.40
C ASN A 106 7.75 -14.90 -3.72
N ILE A 107 6.60 -14.38 -3.22
CA ILE A 107 6.10 -13.06 -3.62
C ILE A 107 5.98 -12.11 -2.42
N PHE A 108 5.28 -12.52 -1.37
CA PHE A 108 4.96 -11.67 -0.22
C PHE A 108 5.18 -12.40 1.11
N PRO A 109 6.44 -12.63 1.52
CA PRO A 109 6.74 -13.28 2.79
C PRO A 109 6.09 -12.57 3.98
N GLY A 110 5.35 -13.32 4.79
CA GLY A 110 4.69 -12.82 5.98
C GLY A 110 3.45 -11.92 5.73
N ALA A 111 3.02 -11.74 4.48
CA ALA A 111 1.83 -10.96 4.18
C ALA A 111 0.57 -11.76 4.51
N TYR A 112 -0.44 -11.05 5.03
CA TYR A 112 -1.76 -11.61 5.30
C TYR A 112 -2.84 -10.70 4.72
N PRO A 113 -3.54 -11.11 3.65
CA PRO A 113 -4.71 -10.38 3.16
C PRO A 113 -5.84 -10.42 4.19
N PRO A 114 -6.26 -9.29 4.77
CA PRO A 114 -7.32 -9.29 5.77
C PRO A 114 -8.71 -9.45 5.15
N THR A 115 -9.65 -9.93 5.93
CA THR A 115 -11.07 -9.76 5.61
C THR A 115 -11.54 -8.34 5.91
N LEU A 116 -12.65 -7.92 5.29
CA LEU A 116 -13.26 -6.61 5.60
C LEU A 116 -13.56 -6.48 7.10
N ARG A 117 -14.05 -7.55 7.74
CA ARG A 117 -14.31 -7.58 9.18
C ARG A 117 -13.03 -7.29 9.99
N GLU A 118 -11.91 -7.88 9.63
CA GLU A 118 -10.63 -7.64 10.30
C GLU A 118 -10.13 -6.22 10.09
N MET A 119 -10.34 -5.65 8.90
CA MET A 119 -9.99 -4.26 8.59
C MET A 119 -10.72 -3.25 9.50
N MET A 120 -11.94 -3.56 9.95
CA MET A 120 -12.68 -2.71 10.87
C MET A 120 -11.95 -2.50 12.20
N GLY A 121 -11.08 -3.42 12.59
CA GLY A 121 -10.20 -3.26 13.76
C GLY A 121 -9.24 -2.07 13.70
N VAL A 122 -9.03 -1.48 12.52
CA VAL A 122 -8.27 -0.22 12.34
C VAL A 122 -9.14 0.99 12.70
N PHE A 123 -10.45 0.95 12.45
CA PHE A 123 -11.34 2.12 12.44
C PHE A 123 -12.24 2.19 13.68
N GLU A 124 -12.96 1.12 13.98
CA GLU A 124 -13.97 1.08 15.05
C GLU A 124 -13.43 1.49 16.43
N PRO A 125 -12.23 1.01 16.88
CA PRO A 125 -11.72 1.36 18.21
C PRO A 125 -11.45 2.86 18.41
N PHE A 126 -11.40 3.63 17.33
CA PHE A 126 -11.09 5.06 17.32
C PHE A 126 -12.28 5.93 16.89
N GLY A 127 -13.46 5.33 16.74
CA GLY A 127 -14.69 6.04 16.40
C GLY A 127 -14.72 6.58 14.96
N PHE A 128 -13.92 6.03 14.06
CA PHE A 128 -13.99 6.40 12.65
C PHE A 128 -15.28 5.87 12.02
N SER A 129 -15.97 6.75 11.31
CA SER A 129 -17.11 6.36 10.46
C SER A 129 -16.60 5.88 9.10
N VAL A 130 -16.88 4.63 8.76
CA VAL A 130 -16.59 4.11 7.40
C VAL A 130 -17.69 4.62 6.48
N ALA A 131 -17.34 5.55 5.60
CA ALA A 131 -18.29 6.21 4.71
C ALA A 131 -18.54 5.43 3.41
N ASP A 132 -17.55 4.63 2.96
CA ASP A 132 -17.65 3.87 1.72
C ASP A 132 -16.74 2.64 1.76
N VAL A 133 -17.16 1.57 1.05
CA VAL A 133 -16.37 0.36 0.83
C VAL A 133 -16.54 -0.07 -0.62
N GLU A 134 -15.48 0.06 -1.39
CA GLU A 134 -15.46 -0.35 -2.79
C GLU A 134 -14.65 -1.63 -2.98
N ASN A 135 -15.21 -2.59 -3.73
CA ASN A 135 -14.53 -3.82 -4.10
C ASN A 135 -13.98 -3.74 -5.52
N LEU A 136 -12.67 -3.54 -5.64
CA LEU A 136 -11.96 -3.40 -6.91
C LEU A 136 -11.54 -4.73 -7.57
N ARG A 137 -12.02 -5.87 -7.07
CA ARG A 137 -11.65 -7.20 -7.59
C ARG A 137 -11.83 -7.34 -9.11
N PRO A 138 -12.93 -6.85 -9.75
CA PRO A 138 -13.07 -6.93 -11.19
C PRO A 138 -12.01 -6.10 -11.95
N HIS A 139 -11.60 -4.97 -11.39
CA HIS A 139 -10.54 -4.13 -11.94
C HIS A 139 -9.18 -4.83 -11.84
N TYR A 140 -8.89 -5.47 -10.71
CA TYR A 140 -7.64 -6.20 -10.52
C TYR A 140 -7.53 -7.41 -11.47
N ALA A 141 -8.64 -8.07 -11.79
CA ALA A 141 -8.66 -9.13 -12.80
C ALA A 141 -8.22 -8.63 -14.19
N ARG A 142 -8.58 -7.39 -14.56
CA ARG A 142 -8.09 -6.76 -15.80
C ARG A 142 -6.59 -6.46 -15.74
N THR A 143 -6.11 -5.95 -14.62
CA THR A 143 -4.68 -5.69 -14.40
C THR A 143 -3.85 -6.97 -14.56
N LEU A 144 -4.27 -8.07 -13.95
CA LEU A 144 -3.60 -9.37 -14.07
C LEU A 144 -3.60 -9.90 -15.52
N ARG A 145 -4.68 -9.68 -16.27
CA ARG A 145 -4.74 -10.03 -17.70
C ARG A 145 -3.69 -9.27 -18.49
N HIS A 146 -3.58 -7.96 -18.32
CA HIS A 146 -2.57 -7.15 -18.98
C HIS A 146 -1.13 -7.50 -18.55
N TRP A 147 -0.93 -7.89 -17.31
CA TRP A 147 0.38 -8.37 -16.86
C TRP A 147 0.74 -9.68 -17.53
N ARG A 148 -0.20 -10.62 -17.63
CA ARG A 148 0.01 -11.88 -18.32
C ARG A 148 0.33 -11.67 -19.81
N GLU A 149 -0.45 -10.85 -20.51
CA GLU A 149 -0.22 -10.53 -21.93
C GLU A 149 1.18 -9.95 -22.16
N ARG A 150 1.60 -9.02 -21.30
CA ARG A 150 2.95 -8.43 -21.38
C ARG A 150 4.06 -9.44 -21.05
N PHE A 151 3.83 -10.27 -20.06
CA PHE A 151 4.78 -11.33 -19.70
C PHE A 151 4.96 -12.33 -20.87
N GLU A 152 3.88 -12.83 -21.45
CA GLU A 152 3.93 -13.76 -22.59
C GLU A 152 4.66 -13.14 -23.79
N ALA A 153 4.47 -11.86 -24.05
CA ALA A 153 5.17 -11.15 -25.13
C ALA A 153 6.69 -11.01 -24.87
N HIS A 154 7.17 -11.18 -23.65
CA HIS A 154 8.58 -11.03 -23.26
C HIS A 154 9.15 -12.30 -22.61
N ARG A 155 8.43 -13.41 -22.71
CA ARG A 155 8.76 -14.67 -22.02
C ARG A 155 10.18 -15.15 -22.32
N ASP A 156 10.59 -15.11 -23.59
CA ASP A 156 11.92 -15.56 -24.01
C ASP A 156 13.04 -14.71 -23.36
N ALA A 157 12.85 -13.40 -23.29
CA ALA A 157 13.79 -12.51 -22.62
C ALA A 157 13.86 -12.76 -21.09
N VAL A 158 12.75 -13.19 -20.49
CA VAL A 158 12.74 -13.60 -19.07
C VAL A 158 13.50 -14.91 -18.87
N ILE A 159 13.32 -15.88 -19.76
CA ILE A 159 14.05 -17.17 -19.73
C ILE A 159 15.55 -16.93 -19.91
N GLU A 160 15.94 -16.09 -20.85
CA GLU A 160 17.34 -15.74 -21.09
C GLU A 160 17.99 -15.09 -19.85
N ARG A 161 17.24 -14.21 -19.15
CA ARG A 161 17.75 -13.45 -18.00
C ARG A 161 17.80 -14.28 -16.70
N PHE A 162 16.90 -15.20 -16.52
CA PHE A 162 16.75 -16.02 -15.32
C PHE A 162 16.86 -17.51 -15.65
N ASP A 163 15.74 -18.18 -15.91
CA ASP A 163 15.65 -19.54 -16.42
C ASP A 163 14.18 -19.91 -16.76
N GLU A 164 13.99 -21.11 -17.32
CA GLU A 164 12.66 -21.67 -17.62
C GLU A 164 11.81 -21.91 -16.38
N ARG A 165 12.43 -22.26 -15.24
CA ARG A 165 11.74 -22.50 -13.97
C ARG A 165 11.16 -21.20 -13.44
N PHE A 166 11.91 -20.12 -13.47
CA PHE A 166 11.46 -18.79 -13.09
C PHE A 166 10.30 -18.32 -13.97
N ALA A 167 10.40 -18.53 -15.28
CA ALA A 167 9.35 -18.13 -16.23
C ALA A 167 8.04 -18.92 -16.06
N ARG A 168 8.08 -20.11 -15.42
CA ARG A 168 6.88 -20.93 -15.12
C ARG A 168 6.28 -20.64 -13.76
N ALA A 169 7.04 -20.03 -12.88
CA ALA A 169 6.60 -19.67 -11.53
C ALA A 169 5.69 -18.44 -11.54
#